data_be56b058b4843177e63ebcf1565ec2c3
#
_entry.id   be56b058b4843177e63ebcf1565ec2c3
#
_cell.length_a   1.000
_cell.length_b   1.000
_cell.length_c   1.000
_cell.angle_alpha   90.00
_cell.angle_beta   90.00
_cell.angle_gamma   90.00
#
_symmetry.space_group_name_H-M   'P 1'
#
loop_
_entity.id
_entity.type
_entity.pdbx_description
1 polymer ?
#
loop_
_entity_poly.entity_id
_entity_poly.type
_entity_poly.pdbx_seq_one_letter_code
_entity_poly.pdbx_strand_id
1 'polypeptide(L)'
;MIALTSGGLPQAAYSASKAAVVGLTRDLAVQWTGRKGIRVVALAPGFFPSEMTDEFPDGYIDSQLPRVPAGRTGDPDELAAAVVFLASPAAGYITGTTLVVDGGLTAS
;
A
#
# COMPACT_ATOMS: atom_id res chain seq x y z
N MET A 1 1.69 -4.50 -1.15
CA MET A 1 2.29 -5.31 -0.07
C MET A 1 3.56 -6.03 -0.50
N ILE A 2 3.63 -6.56 -1.71
CA ILE A 2 4.84 -7.25 -2.24
C ILE A 2 6.08 -6.35 -2.23
N ALA A 3 5.91 -5.04 -2.34
CA ALA A 3 7.02 -4.10 -2.22
C ALA A 3 7.71 -4.11 -0.84
N LEU A 4 7.00 -4.53 0.18
CA LEU A 4 7.51 -4.57 1.57
C LEU A 4 7.86 -5.99 2.01
N THR A 5 7.21 -7.00 1.42
CA THR A 5 7.47 -8.42 1.67
C THR A 5 7.26 -9.18 0.37
N SER A 6 7.90 -10.34 0.23
CA SER A 6 7.72 -11.17 -0.98
C SER A 6 6.33 -11.84 -1.06
N GLY A 7 5.63 -11.92 0.05
CA GLY A 7 4.34 -12.62 0.10
C GLY A 7 4.40 -14.11 -0.24
N GLY A 8 5.60 -14.67 -0.35
CA GLY A 8 5.79 -16.09 -0.68
C GLY A 8 5.58 -16.43 -2.17
N LEU A 9 5.42 -15.44 -3.04
CA LEU A 9 5.25 -15.65 -4.47
C LEU A 9 6.51 -15.24 -5.23
N PRO A 10 6.90 -15.99 -6.29
CA PRO A 10 8.09 -15.68 -7.09
C PRO A 10 7.80 -14.54 -8.08
N GLN A 11 7.72 -13.30 -7.59
CA GLN A 11 7.36 -12.11 -8.39
C GLN A 11 8.46 -11.04 -8.30
N ALA A 12 9.71 -11.41 -8.59
CA ALA A 12 10.85 -10.51 -8.42
C ALA A 12 10.71 -9.19 -9.19
N ALA A 13 10.30 -9.26 -10.47
CA ALA A 13 10.12 -8.06 -11.29
C ALA A 13 9.01 -7.16 -10.75
N TYR A 14 7.89 -7.74 -10.34
CA TYR A 14 6.79 -7.01 -9.73
C TYR A 14 7.21 -6.37 -8.41
N SER A 15 7.89 -7.13 -7.55
CA SER A 15 8.40 -6.62 -6.26
C SER A 15 9.38 -5.47 -6.46
N ALA A 16 10.29 -5.59 -7.43
CA ALA A 16 11.25 -4.53 -7.76
C ALA A 16 10.55 -3.26 -8.23
N SER A 17 9.54 -3.38 -9.12
CA SER A 17 8.79 -2.23 -9.62
C SER A 17 8.02 -1.52 -8.51
N LYS A 18 7.42 -2.26 -7.59
CA LYS A 18 6.68 -1.68 -6.46
C LYS A 18 7.63 -1.07 -5.42
N ALA A 19 8.79 -1.67 -5.18
CA ALA A 19 9.80 -1.09 -4.31
C ALA A 19 10.36 0.22 -4.88
N ALA A 20 10.49 0.32 -6.20
CA ALA A 20 10.90 1.56 -6.87
C ALA A 20 9.92 2.71 -6.60
N VAL A 21 8.61 2.43 -6.52
CA VAL A 21 7.60 3.44 -6.16
C VAL A 21 7.86 4.01 -4.77
N VAL A 22 8.25 3.18 -3.82
CA VAL A 22 8.59 3.64 -2.46
C VAL A 22 9.81 4.56 -2.48
N GLY A 23 10.86 4.18 -3.21
CA GLY A 23 12.05 5.03 -3.37
C GLY A 23 11.74 6.35 -4.06
N LEU A 24 10.97 6.29 -5.14
CA LEU A 24 10.53 7.48 -5.87
C LEU A 24 9.72 8.43 -4.99
N THR A 25 8.82 7.89 -4.16
CA THR A 25 8.01 8.68 -3.22
C THR A 25 8.90 9.50 -2.29
N ARG A 26 9.94 8.89 -1.74
CA ARG A 26 10.87 9.55 -0.83
C ARG A 26 11.64 10.67 -1.54
N ASP A 27 12.21 10.37 -2.70
CA ASP A 27 13.01 11.33 -3.46
C ASP A 27 12.17 12.52 -3.92
N LEU A 28 10.99 12.28 -4.46
CA LEU A 28 10.11 13.35 -4.91
C LEU A 28 9.61 14.21 -3.74
N ALA A 29 9.34 13.61 -2.59
CA ALA A 29 8.95 14.37 -1.40
C ALA A 29 10.06 15.35 -0.98
N VAL A 30 11.31 14.89 -0.96
CA VAL A 30 12.46 15.75 -0.64
C VAL A 30 12.60 16.87 -1.65
N GLN A 31 12.42 16.58 -2.93
CA GLN A 31 12.58 17.58 -4.00
C GLN A 31 11.43 18.59 -4.05
N TRP A 32 10.19 18.15 -3.78
CA TRP A 32 8.99 18.94 -4.10
C TRP A 32 8.30 19.54 -2.90
N THR A 33 8.36 18.92 -1.72
CA THR A 33 7.54 19.39 -0.60
C THR A 33 7.93 20.78 -0.16
N GLY A 34 9.20 21.03 0.10
CA GLY A 34 9.66 22.36 0.54
C GLY A 34 9.65 23.41 -0.57
N ARG A 35 10.00 23.01 -1.79
CA ARG A 35 10.19 23.96 -2.91
C ARG A 35 8.91 24.30 -3.64
N LYS A 36 7.97 23.35 -3.71
CA LYS A 36 6.73 23.46 -4.51
C LYS A 36 5.47 23.34 -3.68
N GLY A 37 5.58 23.02 -2.39
CA GLY A 37 4.41 22.77 -1.54
C GLY A 37 3.63 21.50 -1.94
N ILE A 38 4.29 20.55 -2.60
CA ILE A 38 3.67 19.30 -3.04
C ILE A 38 4.05 18.18 -2.10
N ARG A 39 3.08 17.54 -1.49
CA ARG A 39 3.29 16.35 -0.68
C ARG A 39 3.26 15.11 -1.58
N VAL A 40 4.13 14.15 -1.30
CA VAL A 40 4.21 12.89 -2.04
C VAL A 40 4.13 11.75 -1.02
N VAL A 41 3.11 10.93 -1.13
CA VAL A 41 2.84 9.82 -0.21
C VAL A 41 2.48 8.59 -1.03
N ALA A 42 3.06 7.45 -0.68
CA ALA A 42 2.67 6.18 -1.25
C ALA A 42 1.60 5.50 -0.37
N LEU A 43 0.72 4.76 -1.02
CA LEU A 43 -0.27 3.93 -0.35
C LEU A 43 0.05 2.46 -0.62
N ALA A 44 0.11 1.65 0.43
CA ALA A 44 0.40 0.23 0.34
C ALA A 44 -0.80 -0.58 0.85
N PRO A 45 -1.77 -0.90 -0.02
CA PRO A 45 -2.92 -1.69 0.38
C PRO A 45 -2.58 -3.17 0.52
N GLY A 46 -3.25 -3.84 1.46
CA GLY A 46 -3.25 -5.29 1.57
C GLY A 46 -4.25 -5.94 0.61
N PHE A 47 -4.95 -6.94 1.10
CA PHE A 47 -5.95 -7.64 0.30
C PHE A 47 -7.28 -6.88 0.32
N PHE A 48 -7.67 -6.35 -0.84
CA PHE A 48 -8.96 -5.71 -1.10
C PHE A 48 -9.61 -6.38 -2.30
N PRO A 49 -10.95 -6.52 -2.33
CA PRO A 49 -11.63 -6.97 -3.55
C PRO A 49 -11.35 -6.03 -4.72
N SER A 50 -10.86 -6.58 -5.82
CA SER A 50 -10.58 -5.84 -7.06
C SER A 50 -10.48 -6.83 -8.22
N GLU A 51 -10.43 -6.30 -9.44
CA GLU A 51 -10.19 -7.14 -10.63
C GLU A 51 -8.86 -7.88 -10.54
N MET A 52 -7.84 -7.28 -9.92
CA MET A 52 -6.54 -7.92 -9.75
C MET A 52 -6.57 -9.10 -8.77
N THR A 53 -7.49 -9.10 -7.79
CA THR A 53 -7.63 -10.24 -6.88
C THR A 53 -8.27 -11.44 -7.58
N ASP A 54 -9.03 -11.22 -8.65
CA ASP A 54 -9.61 -12.30 -9.45
C ASP A 54 -8.55 -13.05 -10.26
N GLU A 55 -7.37 -12.47 -10.48
CA GLU A 55 -6.23 -13.10 -11.14
C GLU A 55 -5.48 -14.08 -10.24
N PHE A 56 -5.69 -14.05 -8.93
CA PHE A 56 -5.11 -15.02 -8.02
C PHE A 56 -5.82 -16.38 -8.15
N PRO A 57 -5.09 -17.48 -7.92
CA PRO A 57 -5.71 -18.81 -7.88
C PRO A 57 -6.87 -18.85 -6.88
N ASP A 58 -7.88 -19.68 -7.19
CA ASP A 58 -9.01 -19.89 -6.28
C ASP A 58 -8.50 -20.32 -4.90
N GLY A 59 -9.06 -19.71 -3.86
CA GLY A 59 -8.69 -19.98 -2.48
C GLY A 59 -7.37 -19.36 -2.00
N TYR A 60 -6.63 -18.67 -2.87
CA TYR A 60 -5.37 -18.03 -2.47
C TYR A 60 -5.59 -16.97 -1.39
N ILE A 61 -6.55 -16.07 -1.59
CA ILE A 61 -6.87 -15.02 -0.60
C ILE A 61 -7.28 -15.65 0.72
N ASP A 62 -8.17 -16.64 0.70
CA ASP A 62 -8.61 -17.32 1.93
C ASP A 62 -7.44 -18.00 2.65
N SER A 63 -6.46 -18.52 1.90
CA SER A 63 -5.26 -19.12 2.49
C SER A 63 -4.36 -18.09 3.17
N GLN A 64 -4.44 -16.83 2.78
CA GLN A 64 -3.64 -15.75 3.34
C GLN A 64 -4.29 -15.06 4.55
N LEU A 65 -5.61 -15.16 4.69
CA LEU A 65 -6.34 -14.49 5.77
C LEU A 65 -5.84 -14.82 7.18
N PRO A 66 -5.41 -16.06 7.51
CA PRO A 66 -4.83 -16.35 8.82
C PRO A 66 -3.59 -15.52 9.16
N ARG A 67 -2.89 -15.00 8.15
CA ARG A 67 -1.73 -14.12 8.33
C ARG A 67 -2.10 -12.65 8.53
N VAL A 68 -3.36 -12.31 8.30
CA VAL A 68 -3.88 -10.95 8.46
C VAL A 68 -4.48 -10.81 9.85
N PRO A 69 -3.90 -10.05 10.76
CA PRO A 69 -4.44 -9.89 12.12
C PRO A 69 -5.91 -9.46 12.14
N ALA A 70 -6.35 -8.64 11.19
CA ALA A 70 -7.77 -8.26 11.09
C ALA A 70 -8.70 -9.42 10.69
N GLY A 71 -8.15 -10.51 10.13
CA GLY A 71 -8.89 -11.73 9.80
C GLY A 71 -9.83 -11.60 8.61
N ARG A 72 -9.70 -10.55 7.80
CA ARG A 72 -10.58 -10.26 6.66
C ARG A 72 -9.83 -9.49 5.59
N THR A 73 -10.40 -9.44 4.39
CA THR A 73 -9.99 -8.45 3.38
C THR A 73 -10.48 -7.06 3.79
N GLY A 74 -9.84 -6.03 3.27
CA GLY A 74 -10.30 -4.67 3.47
C GLY A 74 -11.54 -4.36 2.64
N ASP A 75 -12.34 -3.41 3.11
CA ASP A 75 -13.42 -2.84 2.34
C ASP A 75 -12.84 -1.72 1.44
N PRO A 76 -13.19 -1.67 0.14
CA PRO A 76 -12.74 -0.57 -0.73
C PRO A 76 -13.01 0.83 -0.18
N ASP A 77 -14.08 1.02 0.57
CA ASP A 77 -14.39 2.31 1.20
C ASP A 77 -13.35 2.68 2.27
N GLU A 78 -12.78 1.70 2.96
CA GLU A 78 -11.70 1.95 3.93
C GLU A 78 -10.43 2.47 3.22
N LEU A 79 -10.12 1.92 2.05
CA LEU A 79 -9.00 2.39 1.24
C LEU A 79 -9.27 3.79 0.69
N ALA A 80 -10.48 4.04 0.19
CA ALA A 80 -10.89 5.35 -0.30
C ALA A 80 -10.81 6.42 0.81
N ALA A 81 -11.20 6.09 2.03
CA ALA A 81 -11.10 6.99 3.17
C ALA A 81 -9.65 7.37 3.47
N ALA A 82 -8.71 6.43 3.35
CA ALA A 82 -7.29 6.70 3.53
C ALA A 82 -6.78 7.68 2.46
N VAL A 83 -7.18 7.51 1.20
CA VAL A 83 -6.82 8.42 0.10
C VAL A 83 -7.39 9.81 0.35
N VAL A 84 -8.64 9.91 0.74
CA VAL A 84 -9.28 11.21 1.05
C VAL A 84 -8.55 11.92 2.19
N PHE A 85 -8.20 11.21 3.25
CA PHE A 85 -7.42 11.77 4.36
C PHE A 85 -6.07 12.31 3.87
N LEU A 86 -5.32 11.49 3.12
CA LEU A 86 -4.00 11.89 2.63
C LEU A 86 -4.05 13.09 1.69
N ALA A 87 -5.13 13.23 0.91
CA ALA A 87 -5.34 14.35 0.00
C ALA A 87 -5.84 15.61 0.72
N SER A 88 -6.27 15.51 1.98
CA SER A 88 -6.86 16.62 2.72
C SER A 88 -5.82 17.49 3.41
N PRO A 89 -6.16 18.75 3.78
CA PRO A 89 -5.29 19.59 4.58
C PRO A 89 -4.94 19.00 5.95
N ALA A 90 -5.77 18.11 6.48
CA ALA A 90 -5.50 17.43 7.75
C ALA A 90 -4.21 16.58 7.69
N ALA A 91 -3.81 16.11 6.50
CA ALA A 91 -2.58 15.39 6.29
C ALA A 91 -1.38 16.29 5.90
N GLY A 92 -1.46 17.57 6.17
CA GLY A 92 -0.52 18.58 5.69
C GLY A 92 0.95 18.36 6.10
N TYR A 93 1.21 17.63 7.17
CA TYR A 93 2.57 17.33 7.63
C TYR A 93 3.05 15.93 7.24
N ILE A 94 2.27 15.20 6.43
CA ILE A 94 2.58 13.85 5.98
C ILE A 94 3.12 13.91 4.56
N THR A 95 4.38 13.55 4.37
CA THR A 95 5.04 13.47 3.05
C THR A 95 6.24 12.51 3.13
N GLY A 96 6.61 11.93 2.01
CA GLY A 96 7.78 11.07 1.90
C GLY A 96 7.64 9.70 2.56
N THR A 97 6.44 9.32 2.95
CA THR A 97 6.17 8.06 3.65
C THR A 97 5.24 7.16 2.86
N THR A 98 5.15 5.91 3.30
CA THR A 98 4.20 4.93 2.78
C THR A 98 3.17 4.65 3.87
N LEU A 99 1.90 4.87 3.56
CA LEU A 99 0.80 4.48 4.45
C LEU A 99 0.38 3.06 4.11
N VAL A 100 0.53 2.16 5.07
CA VAL A 100 0.12 0.76 4.94
C VAL A 100 -1.32 0.62 5.40
N VAL A 101 -2.16 0.00 4.57
CA VAL A 101 -3.59 -0.25 4.84
C VAL A 101 -3.85 -1.72 4.52
N ASP A 102 -3.52 -2.62 5.46
CA ASP A 102 -3.41 -4.05 5.17
C ASP A 102 -3.93 -4.98 6.28
N GLY A 103 -4.66 -4.43 7.24
CA GLY A 103 -5.18 -5.23 8.35
C GLY A 103 -4.09 -5.81 9.27
N GLY A 104 -2.88 -5.29 9.20
CA GLY A 104 -1.75 -5.75 10.00
C GLY A 104 -0.89 -6.82 9.34
N LEU A 105 -1.13 -7.16 8.07
CA LEU A 105 -0.41 -8.23 7.37
C LEU A 105 1.10 -8.07 7.44
N THR A 106 1.62 -6.87 7.20
CA THR A 106 3.08 -6.62 7.22
C THR A 106 3.67 -6.41 8.62
N ALA A 107 2.82 -6.26 9.63
CA ALA A 107 3.26 -6.13 11.03
C ALA A 107 3.50 -7.49 11.69
N SER A 108 2.99 -8.54 11.10
CA SER A 108 3.03 -9.89 11.66
C SER A 108 4.17 -10.74 11.14
#